data_8789d38f41b52cb12031f88b0243b188
#
_entry.id   8789d38f41b52cb12031f88b0243b188
#
_cell.length_a   1.000
_cell.length_b   1.000
_cell.length_c   1.000
_cell.angle_alpha   90.00
_cell.angle_beta   90.00
_cell.angle_gamma   90.00
#
_symmetry.space_group_name_H-M   'P 1'
#
loop_
_entity.id
_entity.type
_entity.pdbx_description
1 polymer ?
#
loop_
_entity_poly.entity_id
_entity_poly.type
_entity_poly.pdbx_seq_one_letter_code
_entity_poly.pdbx_strand_id
1 'polypeptide(L)'
;ILKEGDIVGLDFGVVFDGFVGDSARTVAIGKASAESERLMKITRESLSHGIEACRSGGRVSDIGRAVQGHVETNGFSVVRDFVGHGIGRKMHEDPQVPNYFDARNGTRLREGLVVAIEPMVNAGGWEVNRLDDGWTVVTKDGSLSAHFEHSVAITDKGPYVLSQP
;
A
#
# COMPACT_ATOMS: atom_id res chain seq x y z
N ILE A 1 17.70 -10.00 -14.42
CA ILE A 1 18.69 -10.51 -13.43
C ILE A 1 18.88 -9.43 -12.39
N LEU A 2 18.60 -9.76 -11.12
CA LEU A 2 18.79 -8.85 -9.99
C LEU A 2 20.29 -8.59 -9.75
N LYS A 3 20.59 -7.37 -9.31
CA LYS A 3 21.95 -6.91 -9.03
C LYS A 3 22.01 -6.35 -7.61
N GLU A 4 23.19 -6.32 -7.03
CA GLU A 4 23.43 -5.63 -5.77
C GLU A 4 23.02 -4.14 -5.88
N GLY A 5 22.28 -3.65 -4.93
CA GLY A 5 21.72 -2.30 -4.91
C GLY A 5 20.29 -2.17 -5.44
N ASP A 6 19.79 -3.18 -6.16
CA ASP A 6 18.40 -3.18 -6.61
C ASP A 6 17.43 -3.26 -5.41
N ILE A 7 16.26 -2.67 -5.55
CA ILE A 7 15.12 -2.92 -4.67
C ILE A 7 14.04 -3.68 -5.46
N VAL A 8 13.41 -4.66 -4.82
CA VAL A 8 12.45 -5.57 -5.46
C VAL A 8 11.18 -5.63 -4.65
N GLY A 9 10.04 -5.29 -5.25
CA GLY A 9 8.72 -5.55 -4.72
C GLY A 9 8.38 -7.03 -4.87
N LEU A 10 8.01 -7.66 -3.77
CA LEU A 10 7.43 -9.00 -3.72
C LEU A 10 5.98 -8.82 -3.33
N ASP A 11 5.08 -9.11 -4.25
CA ASP A 11 3.64 -8.93 -4.10
C ASP A 11 2.96 -10.24 -4.50
N PHE A 12 2.16 -10.79 -3.58
CA PHE A 12 1.50 -12.07 -3.81
C PHE A 12 0.25 -12.26 -2.97
N GLY A 13 -0.80 -12.71 -3.64
CA GLY A 13 -2.02 -13.19 -3.01
C GLY A 13 -2.03 -14.70 -2.82
N VAL A 14 -2.64 -15.16 -1.75
CA VAL A 14 -2.80 -16.58 -1.42
C VAL A 14 -4.26 -16.90 -1.17
N VAL A 15 -4.75 -17.97 -1.76
CA VAL A 15 -6.09 -18.51 -1.47
C VAL A 15 -5.97 -19.68 -0.50
N PHE A 16 -6.63 -19.57 0.65
CA PHE A 16 -6.69 -20.63 1.64
C PHE A 16 -8.10 -20.76 2.18
N ASP A 17 -8.64 -21.98 2.14
CA ASP A 17 -10.00 -22.33 2.61
C ASP A 17 -11.10 -21.38 2.10
N GLY A 18 -10.98 -20.96 0.84
CA GLY A 18 -11.96 -20.09 0.16
C GLY A 18 -11.88 -18.62 0.56
N PHE A 19 -10.82 -18.19 1.24
CA PHE A 19 -10.49 -16.80 1.51
C PHE A 19 -9.17 -16.42 0.86
N VAL A 20 -9.03 -15.13 0.58
CA VAL A 20 -7.82 -14.57 -0.02
C VAL A 20 -7.11 -13.70 1.03
N GLY A 21 -5.80 -13.89 1.15
CA GLY A 21 -4.90 -12.99 1.84
C GLY A 21 -3.95 -12.35 0.83
N ASP A 22 -3.67 -11.07 1.02
CA ASP A 22 -2.81 -10.27 0.15
C ASP A 22 -1.73 -9.56 0.95
N SER A 23 -0.52 -9.47 0.38
CA SER A 23 0.59 -8.81 1.06
C SER A 23 1.71 -8.47 0.09
N ALA A 24 2.31 -7.30 0.25
CA ALA A 24 3.48 -6.90 -0.49
C ALA A 24 4.60 -6.38 0.40
N ARG A 25 5.83 -6.58 -0.05
CA ARG A 25 7.02 -6.08 0.60
C ARG A 25 8.12 -5.76 -0.40
N THR A 26 8.70 -4.59 -0.30
CA THR A 26 9.94 -4.24 -1.03
C THR A 26 11.16 -4.61 -0.19
N VAL A 27 12.11 -5.30 -0.81
CA VAL A 27 13.37 -5.72 -0.20
C VAL A 27 14.56 -5.23 -1.01
N ALA A 28 15.69 -5.01 -0.36
CA ALA A 28 16.94 -4.69 -1.02
C ALA A 28 17.73 -5.97 -1.37
N ILE A 29 18.40 -5.94 -2.51
CA ILE A 29 19.36 -6.97 -2.91
C ILE A 29 20.76 -6.50 -2.51
N GLY A 30 21.31 -7.12 -1.49
CA GLY A 30 22.59 -6.70 -0.91
C GLY A 30 22.50 -5.31 -0.29
N LYS A 31 23.49 -4.44 -0.54
CA LYS A 31 23.58 -3.08 0.01
C LYS A 31 22.89 -2.09 -0.93
N ALA A 32 21.73 -1.59 -0.54
CA ALA A 32 21.01 -0.55 -1.27
C ALA A 32 21.60 0.85 -1.03
N SER A 33 21.21 1.80 -1.88
CA SER A 33 21.53 3.21 -1.68
C SER A 33 20.79 3.79 -0.46
N ALA A 34 21.31 4.87 0.12
CA ALA A 34 20.64 5.57 1.21
C ALA A 34 19.23 6.09 0.80
N GLU A 35 19.06 6.46 -0.47
CA GLU A 35 17.77 6.86 -1.03
C GLU A 35 16.79 5.68 -1.07
N SER A 36 17.23 4.53 -1.57
CA SER A 36 16.42 3.31 -1.61
C SER A 36 16.02 2.84 -0.22
N GLU A 37 16.95 2.85 0.74
CA GLU A 37 16.67 2.48 2.14
C GLU A 37 15.66 3.44 2.77
N ARG A 38 15.82 4.74 2.53
CA ARG A 38 14.91 5.77 3.02
C ARG A 38 13.50 5.62 2.41
N LEU A 39 13.41 5.40 1.09
CA LEU A 39 12.15 5.16 0.39
C LEU A 39 11.42 3.95 0.97
N MET A 40 12.08 2.80 1.07
CA MET A 40 11.49 1.59 1.65
C MET A 40 11.03 1.80 3.11
N LYS A 41 11.84 2.51 3.90
CA LYS A 41 11.50 2.83 5.30
C LYS A 41 10.23 3.67 5.37
N ILE A 42 10.18 4.79 4.65
CA ILE A 42 9.02 5.72 4.67
C ILE A 42 7.76 5.05 4.12
N THR A 43 7.88 4.23 3.06
CA THR A 43 6.74 3.47 2.54
C THR A 43 6.18 2.50 3.58
N ARG A 44 7.04 1.74 4.26
CA ARG A 44 6.61 0.82 5.32
C ARG A 44 5.99 1.57 6.52
N GLU A 45 6.58 2.69 6.92
CA GLU A 45 6.02 3.52 8.00
C GLU A 45 4.66 4.10 7.61
N SER A 46 4.48 4.53 6.34
CA SER A 46 3.20 5.05 5.85
C SER A 46 2.10 3.98 5.90
N LEU A 47 2.43 2.72 5.60
CA LEU A 47 1.52 1.59 5.79
C LEU A 47 1.10 1.46 7.26
N SER A 48 2.04 1.56 8.20
CA SER A 48 1.73 1.50 9.63
C SER A 48 0.78 2.62 10.06
N HIS A 49 0.99 3.85 9.58
CA HIS A 49 0.07 4.98 9.83
C HIS A 49 -1.32 4.75 9.22
N GLY A 50 -1.39 4.17 8.01
CA GLY A 50 -2.66 3.77 7.39
C GLY A 50 -3.41 2.72 8.22
N ILE A 51 -2.69 1.70 8.71
CA ILE A 51 -3.24 0.66 9.59
C ILE A 51 -3.77 1.27 10.89
N GLU A 52 -3.02 2.14 11.54
CA GLU A 52 -3.45 2.81 12.79
C GLU A 52 -4.72 3.64 12.60
N ALA A 53 -4.91 4.25 11.43
CA ALA A 53 -6.11 5.00 11.06
C ALA A 53 -7.31 4.10 10.71
N CYS A 54 -7.08 2.80 10.43
CA CYS A 54 -8.10 1.83 10.03
C CYS A 54 -8.92 1.34 11.24
N ARG A 55 -9.80 2.21 11.78
CA ARG A 55 -10.57 1.93 12.99
C ARG A 55 -12.07 1.98 12.74
N SER A 56 -12.82 1.15 13.48
CA SER A 56 -14.29 1.16 13.44
C SER A 56 -14.83 2.56 13.75
N GLY A 57 -15.81 3.02 12.97
CA GLY A 57 -16.41 4.35 13.04
C GLY A 57 -15.68 5.43 12.23
N GLY A 58 -14.42 5.20 11.85
CA GLY A 58 -13.67 6.05 10.93
C GLY A 58 -14.15 5.94 9.47
N ARG A 59 -13.39 6.50 8.56
CA ARG A 59 -13.66 6.49 7.12
C ARG A 59 -12.44 5.98 6.35
N VAL A 60 -12.67 5.43 5.17
CA VAL A 60 -11.58 5.03 4.26
C VAL A 60 -10.66 6.22 3.94
N SER A 61 -11.20 7.42 3.79
CA SER A 61 -10.42 8.64 3.58
C SER A 61 -9.44 8.99 4.72
N ASP A 62 -9.66 8.47 5.93
CA ASP A 62 -8.74 8.69 7.04
C ASP A 62 -7.45 7.87 6.86
N ILE A 63 -7.57 6.66 6.29
CA ILE A 63 -6.43 5.82 5.92
C ILE A 63 -5.56 6.56 4.90
N GLY A 64 -6.15 7.01 3.78
CA GLY A 64 -5.43 7.72 2.74
C GLY A 64 -4.78 9.01 3.25
N ARG A 65 -5.46 9.75 4.14
CA ARG A 65 -4.90 10.96 4.77
C ARG A 65 -3.66 10.63 5.60
N ALA A 66 -3.69 9.56 6.38
CA ALA A 66 -2.57 9.16 7.23
C ALA A 66 -1.36 8.71 6.39
N VAL A 67 -1.60 7.87 5.36
CA VAL A 67 -0.56 7.43 4.42
C VAL A 67 0.07 8.62 3.71
N GLN A 68 -0.74 9.42 3.01
CA GLN A 68 -0.27 10.56 2.22
C GLN A 68 0.47 11.58 3.08
N GLY A 69 -0.06 11.92 4.25
CA GLY A 69 0.56 12.90 5.15
C GLY A 69 1.96 12.49 5.56
N HIS A 70 2.18 11.22 5.90
CA HIS A 70 3.51 10.71 6.23
C HIS A 70 4.46 10.73 5.03
N VAL A 71 4.02 10.26 3.88
CA VAL A 71 4.82 10.19 2.65
C VAL A 71 5.28 11.58 2.19
N GLU A 72 4.32 12.51 2.03
CA GLU A 72 4.60 13.86 1.49
C GLU A 72 5.43 14.73 2.45
N THR A 73 5.24 14.60 3.76
CA THR A 73 6.07 15.28 4.77
C THR A 73 7.53 14.82 4.69
N ASN A 74 7.76 13.60 4.21
CA ASN A 74 9.10 13.07 3.99
C ASN A 74 9.64 13.33 2.56
N GLY A 75 8.95 14.13 1.74
CA GLY A 75 9.41 14.55 0.41
C GLY A 75 9.28 13.48 -0.68
N PHE A 76 8.42 12.50 -0.47
CA PHE A 76 8.04 11.46 -1.45
C PHE A 76 6.62 11.69 -1.96
N SER A 77 6.19 10.91 -2.94
CA SER A 77 4.86 11.02 -3.55
C SER A 77 4.10 9.69 -3.52
N VAL A 78 2.79 9.76 -3.25
CA VAL A 78 1.91 8.58 -3.28
C VAL A 78 1.35 8.40 -4.68
N VAL A 79 1.49 7.20 -5.25
CA VAL A 79 0.84 6.81 -6.51
C VAL A 79 -0.67 6.87 -6.36
N ARG A 80 -1.37 7.38 -7.41
CA ARG A 80 -2.82 7.61 -7.37
C ARG A 80 -3.63 6.72 -8.30
N ASP A 81 -2.97 6.07 -9.26
CA ASP A 81 -3.60 5.22 -10.28
C ASP A 81 -3.98 3.84 -9.75
N PHE A 82 -3.39 3.44 -8.63
CA PHE A 82 -3.63 2.18 -7.94
C PHE A 82 -4.00 2.45 -6.49
N VAL A 83 -4.91 1.62 -5.99
CA VAL A 83 -5.51 1.82 -4.66
C VAL A 83 -5.72 0.46 -4.00
N GLY A 84 -5.70 0.44 -2.69
CA GLY A 84 -6.11 -0.71 -1.91
C GLY A 84 -7.60 -1.02 -2.07
N HIS A 85 -8.03 -2.11 -1.49
CA HIS A 85 -9.36 -2.66 -1.73
C HIS A 85 -9.89 -3.46 -0.53
N GLY A 86 -11.20 -3.71 -0.52
CA GLY A 86 -11.75 -4.77 0.31
C GLY A 86 -11.22 -6.12 -0.13
N ILE A 87 -11.08 -7.07 0.79
CA ILE A 87 -10.59 -8.42 0.50
C ILE A 87 -11.33 -9.44 1.36
N GLY A 88 -11.57 -10.62 0.81
CA GLY A 88 -12.28 -11.67 1.50
C GLY A 88 -12.36 -12.96 0.69
N ARG A 89 -13.48 -13.25 0.08
CA ARG A 89 -13.61 -14.41 -0.82
C ARG A 89 -13.09 -14.12 -2.23
N LYS A 90 -12.97 -12.85 -2.58
CA LYS A 90 -12.32 -12.38 -3.82
C LYS A 90 -11.10 -11.55 -3.46
N MET A 91 -10.13 -11.52 -4.38
CA MET A 91 -8.95 -10.66 -4.26
C MET A 91 -9.37 -9.19 -4.12
N HIS A 92 -10.21 -8.71 -5.02
CA HIS A 92 -10.69 -7.33 -5.01
C HIS A 92 -12.19 -7.29 -4.69
N GLU A 93 -12.51 -6.70 -3.55
CA GLU A 93 -13.87 -6.43 -3.10
C GLU A 93 -14.02 -4.93 -2.78
N ASP A 94 -15.25 -4.45 -2.62
CA ASP A 94 -15.50 -3.12 -2.09
C ASP A 94 -15.13 -3.03 -0.59
N PRO A 95 -14.70 -1.87 -0.13
CA PRO A 95 -14.51 -0.59 -0.84
C PRO A 95 -13.12 -0.46 -1.48
N GLN A 96 -12.96 0.47 -2.43
CA GLN A 96 -11.65 0.99 -2.81
C GLN A 96 -11.03 1.75 -1.63
N VAL A 97 -9.72 1.55 -1.41
CA VAL A 97 -8.95 2.14 -0.30
C VAL A 97 -7.77 2.96 -0.86
N PRO A 98 -8.00 4.21 -1.32
CA PRO A 98 -6.94 5.07 -1.81
C PRO A 98 -5.87 5.31 -0.74
N ASN A 99 -4.61 5.31 -1.17
CA ASN A 99 -3.45 5.65 -0.33
C ASN A 99 -3.24 7.17 -0.21
N TYR A 100 -4.12 7.96 -0.81
CA TYR A 100 -4.18 9.42 -0.75
C TYR A 100 -5.55 9.88 -0.25
N PHE A 101 -5.60 11.10 0.25
CA PHE A 101 -6.85 11.67 0.74
C PHE A 101 -7.82 11.98 -0.42
N ASP A 102 -8.96 11.31 -0.44
CA ASP A 102 -10.10 11.65 -1.28
C ASP A 102 -11.33 11.99 -0.40
N ALA A 103 -11.68 13.26 -0.34
CA ALA A 103 -12.82 13.74 0.44
C ALA A 103 -14.16 13.13 0.00
N ARG A 104 -14.25 12.61 -1.23
CA ARG A 104 -15.45 11.97 -1.77
C ARG A 104 -15.62 10.53 -1.25
N ASN A 105 -14.52 9.90 -0.83
CA ASN A 105 -14.56 8.54 -0.27
C ASN A 105 -15.00 8.56 1.20
N GLY A 106 -16.30 8.69 1.38
CA GLY A 106 -16.94 8.74 2.70
C GLY A 106 -17.28 7.37 3.28
N THR A 107 -16.86 6.27 2.65
CA THR A 107 -17.16 4.90 3.12
C THR A 107 -16.73 4.71 4.56
N ARG A 108 -17.67 4.26 5.40
CA ARG A 108 -17.42 4.04 6.82
C ARG A 108 -16.72 2.71 7.05
N LEU A 109 -15.69 2.76 7.85
CA LEU A 109 -15.03 1.58 8.39
C LEU A 109 -15.91 0.94 9.47
N ARG A 110 -16.20 -0.35 9.33
CA ARG A 110 -17.06 -1.11 10.23
C ARG A 110 -16.32 -2.35 10.71
N GLU A 111 -16.63 -2.77 11.91
CA GLU A 111 -16.17 -4.05 12.44
C GLU A 111 -16.55 -5.20 11.50
N GLY A 112 -15.63 -6.14 11.32
CA GLY A 112 -15.74 -7.27 10.40
C GLY A 112 -15.34 -6.97 8.95
N LEU A 113 -15.12 -5.69 8.57
CA LEU A 113 -14.55 -5.36 7.27
C LEU A 113 -13.07 -5.74 7.24
N VAL A 114 -12.64 -6.33 6.13
CA VAL A 114 -11.23 -6.64 5.84
C VAL A 114 -10.81 -5.85 4.60
N VAL A 115 -9.67 -5.19 4.67
CA VAL A 115 -9.14 -4.36 3.58
C VAL A 115 -7.66 -4.61 3.36
N ALA A 116 -7.22 -4.53 2.11
CA ALA A 116 -5.82 -4.36 1.73
C ALA A 116 -5.46 -2.88 1.82
N ILE A 117 -4.41 -2.57 2.58
CA ILE A 117 -3.81 -1.23 2.65
C ILE A 117 -2.42 -1.35 2.04
N GLU A 118 -2.19 -0.66 0.92
CA GLU A 118 -1.09 -0.98 0.00
C GLU A 118 -0.41 0.26 -0.59
N PRO A 119 0.22 1.13 0.21
CA PRO A 119 0.90 2.30 -0.32
C PRO A 119 2.00 1.93 -1.33
N MET A 120 1.89 2.53 -2.51
CA MET A 120 2.92 2.62 -3.53
C MET A 120 3.49 4.03 -3.50
N VAL A 121 4.78 4.17 -3.27
CA VAL A 121 5.46 5.45 -3.02
C VAL A 121 6.60 5.64 -3.99
N ASN A 122 6.60 6.77 -4.70
CA ASN A 122 7.65 7.16 -5.64
C ASN A 122 8.63 8.14 -4.98
N ALA A 123 9.90 8.01 -5.32
CA ALA A 123 10.93 8.97 -4.88
C ALA A 123 10.78 10.34 -5.54
N GLY A 124 10.18 10.40 -6.73
CA GLY A 124 9.86 11.61 -7.49
C GLY A 124 8.38 11.94 -7.52
N GLY A 125 7.85 12.25 -8.72
CA GLY A 125 6.43 12.54 -8.93
C GLY A 125 5.52 11.33 -8.72
N TRP A 126 4.25 11.59 -8.46
CA TRP A 126 3.26 10.53 -8.20
C TRP A 126 2.82 9.79 -9.48
N GLU A 127 3.04 10.38 -10.65
CA GLU A 127 2.55 9.87 -11.91
C GLU A 127 3.29 8.61 -12.34
N VAL A 128 2.53 7.72 -12.98
CA VAL A 128 3.02 6.46 -13.54
C VAL A 128 2.58 6.32 -14.99
N ASN A 129 3.30 5.49 -15.75
CA ASN A 129 2.95 5.11 -17.12
C ASN A 129 2.78 3.60 -17.19
N ARG A 130 1.69 3.15 -17.82
CA ARG A 130 1.53 1.75 -18.23
C ARG A 130 2.19 1.56 -19.58
N LEU A 131 3.02 0.53 -19.71
CA LEU A 131 3.71 0.20 -20.95
C LEU A 131 2.79 -0.52 -21.95
N ASP A 132 3.28 -0.68 -23.20
CA ASP A 132 2.51 -1.26 -24.31
C ASP A 132 2.14 -2.74 -24.09
N ASP A 133 2.79 -3.45 -23.17
CA ASP A 133 2.43 -4.80 -22.78
C ASP A 133 1.10 -4.85 -21.98
N GLY A 134 0.57 -3.68 -21.61
CA GLY A 134 -0.69 -3.51 -20.86
C GLY A 134 -0.62 -3.94 -19.41
N TRP A 135 0.57 -4.35 -18.94
CA TRP A 135 0.80 -4.87 -17.59
C TRP A 135 1.84 -4.07 -16.81
N THR A 136 3.02 -3.85 -17.39
CA THR A 136 4.12 -3.17 -16.72
C THR A 136 3.79 -1.71 -16.46
N VAL A 137 4.01 -1.29 -15.23
CA VAL A 137 3.84 0.10 -14.79
C VAL A 137 5.18 0.63 -14.30
N VAL A 138 5.55 1.82 -14.78
CA VAL A 138 6.80 2.49 -14.42
C VAL A 138 6.51 3.90 -13.92
N THR A 139 7.37 4.46 -13.08
CA THR A 139 7.30 5.86 -12.71
C THR A 139 7.52 6.73 -13.95
N LYS A 140 6.74 7.79 -14.11
CA LYS A 140 6.80 8.65 -15.29
C LYS A 140 8.13 9.37 -15.45
N ASP A 141 8.77 9.68 -14.34
CA ASP A 141 10.05 10.40 -14.27
C ASP A 141 11.27 9.48 -14.12
N GLY A 142 11.08 8.16 -14.08
CA GLY A 142 12.14 7.17 -13.91
C GLY A 142 12.69 7.06 -12.49
N SER A 143 12.04 7.70 -11.51
CA SER A 143 12.42 7.60 -10.10
C SER A 143 12.14 6.22 -9.51
N LEU A 144 12.76 5.91 -8.38
CA LEU A 144 12.51 4.68 -7.63
C LEU A 144 11.09 4.64 -7.07
N SER A 145 10.54 3.44 -6.96
CA SER A 145 9.26 3.19 -6.30
C SER A 145 9.38 2.03 -5.31
N ALA A 146 8.61 2.10 -4.22
CA ALA A 146 8.50 1.02 -3.25
C ALA A 146 7.03 0.75 -2.92
N HIS A 147 6.74 -0.52 -2.63
CA HIS A 147 5.40 -1.01 -2.31
C HIS A 147 5.45 -1.88 -1.04
N PHE A 148 4.53 -1.61 -0.12
CA PHE A 148 4.28 -2.45 1.06
C PHE A 148 2.78 -2.58 1.24
N GLU A 149 2.35 -3.75 1.73
CA GLU A 149 0.94 -4.07 1.86
C GLU A 149 0.68 -5.01 3.02
N HIS A 150 -0.50 -4.83 3.63
CA HIS A 150 -1.10 -5.79 4.54
C HIS A 150 -2.61 -5.90 4.37
N SER A 151 -3.11 -7.14 4.48
CA SER A 151 -4.52 -7.41 4.74
C SER A 151 -4.83 -7.13 6.21
N VAL A 152 -5.81 -6.25 6.47
CA VAL A 152 -6.14 -5.73 7.80
C VAL A 152 -7.61 -5.93 8.09
N ALA A 153 -7.92 -6.61 9.19
CA ALA A 153 -9.28 -6.72 9.71
C ALA A 153 -9.59 -5.60 10.70
N ILE A 154 -10.78 -5.03 10.60
CA ILE A 154 -11.27 -4.04 11.56
C ILE A 154 -12.01 -4.79 12.69
N THR A 155 -11.53 -4.65 13.92
CA THR A 155 -12.12 -5.27 15.09
C THR A 155 -12.59 -4.23 16.11
N ASP A 156 -13.33 -4.66 17.12
CA ASP A 156 -13.72 -3.86 18.28
C ASP A 156 -12.52 -3.33 19.07
N LYS A 157 -11.38 -4.03 19.00
CA LYS A 157 -10.11 -3.65 19.65
C LYS A 157 -9.21 -2.79 18.78
N GLY A 158 -9.60 -2.52 17.53
CA GLY A 158 -8.83 -1.78 16.52
C GLY A 158 -8.42 -2.64 15.35
N PRO A 159 -7.50 -2.15 14.50
CA PRO A 159 -7.03 -2.90 13.34
C PRO A 159 -6.21 -4.13 13.76
N TYR A 160 -6.46 -5.23 13.07
CA TYR A 160 -5.70 -6.47 13.24
C TYR A 160 -5.08 -6.89 11.91
N VAL A 161 -3.76 -6.98 11.87
CA VAL A 161 -3.02 -7.36 10.65
C VAL A 161 -3.09 -8.86 10.49
N LEU A 162 -3.68 -9.32 9.37
CA LEU A 162 -3.87 -10.74 9.07
C LEU A 162 -2.67 -11.37 8.36
N SER A 163 -1.90 -10.58 7.61
CA SER A 163 -0.79 -11.02 6.77
C SER A 163 0.59 -10.85 7.44
N GLN A 164 0.64 -10.79 8.76
CA GLN A 164 1.88 -10.91 9.54
C GLN A 164 1.97 -12.28 10.19
N PRO A 165 3.19 -12.89 10.25
CA PRO A 165 3.41 -14.14 10.95
C PRO A 165 3.29 -13.99 12.48
#